data_c6f229b2e9c380a97e04ce70da9d636c
#
_entry.id   c6f229b2e9c380a97e04ce70da9d636c
#
_cell.length_a   1.000
_cell.length_b   1.000
_cell.length_c   1.000
_cell.angle_alpha   90.00
_cell.angle_beta   90.00
_cell.angle_gamma   90.00
#
_symmetry.space_group_name_H-M   'P 1'
#
loop_
_entity.id
_entity.type
_entity.pdbx_description
1 polymer ?
#
loop_
_entity_poly.entity_id
_entity_poly.type
_entity_poly.pdbx_seq_one_letter_code
_entity_poly.pdbx_strand_id
1 'polypeptide(L)'
;DITKGENFYRTRALAELSLLPPKVQANGKVINEWAQKAEDYSGVDHYRDYLGTQELRSRMFEVIKDYDLLMLPTVPIPPYRAENPGLDNGDIFAPWCNTFVFNLTQQPASSVPCGRTSAGLPVGLQIVGRPHDDVGVLRAAKAFENTEMYKVRIPLD
;
A
#
# COMPACT_ATOMS: atom_id res chain seq x y z
N ASP A 1 14.25 -8.43 -3.19
CA ASP A 1 13.71 -9.04 -1.96
C ASP A 1 12.74 -8.04 -1.31
N ILE A 2 11.46 -8.26 -1.51
CA ILE A 2 10.36 -7.41 -1.01
C ILE A 2 10.27 -7.44 0.53
N THR A 3 10.73 -8.53 1.15
CA THR A 3 10.66 -8.72 2.61
C THR A 3 11.41 -7.65 3.40
N LYS A 4 12.51 -7.12 2.88
CA LYS A 4 13.24 -6.00 3.52
C LYS A 4 12.41 -4.72 3.54
N GLY A 5 11.73 -4.41 2.43
CA GLY A 5 10.83 -3.26 2.36
C GLY A 5 9.63 -3.39 3.28
N GLU A 6 9.06 -4.60 3.39
CA GLU A 6 7.96 -4.89 4.31
C GLU A 6 8.36 -4.65 5.76
N ASN A 7 9.51 -5.13 6.18
CA ASN A 7 10.01 -4.90 7.54
C ASN A 7 10.17 -3.41 7.83
N PHE A 8 10.79 -2.65 6.92
CA PHE A 8 10.93 -1.20 7.08
C PHE A 8 9.56 -0.51 7.21
N TYR A 9 8.58 -0.87 6.37
CA TYR A 9 7.24 -0.31 6.44
C TYR A 9 6.57 -0.62 7.77
N ARG A 10 6.63 -1.88 8.22
CA ARG A 10 6.10 -2.32 9.52
C ARG A 10 6.74 -1.55 10.67
N THR A 11 8.06 -1.39 10.65
CA THR A 11 8.81 -0.67 11.70
C THR A 11 8.47 0.80 11.73
N ARG A 12 8.42 1.44 10.57
CA ARG A 12 8.02 2.85 10.49
C ARG A 12 6.60 3.04 11.02
N ALA A 13 5.65 2.20 10.62
CA ALA A 13 4.29 2.25 11.13
C ALA A 13 4.22 2.03 12.65
N LEU A 14 5.03 1.11 13.19
CA LEU A 14 5.13 0.87 14.63
C LEU A 14 5.67 2.10 15.36
N ALA A 15 6.74 2.71 14.86
CA ALA A 15 7.33 3.92 15.44
C ALA A 15 6.34 5.10 15.40
N GLU A 16 5.68 5.33 14.28
CA GLU A 16 4.67 6.38 14.15
C GLU A 16 3.48 6.16 15.11
N LEU A 17 3.02 4.92 15.26
CA LEU A 17 1.93 4.57 16.16
C LEU A 17 2.31 4.72 17.65
N SER A 18 3.56 4.43 18.02
CA SER A 18 4.04 4.62 19.40
C SER A 18 4.08 6.09 19.84
N LEU A 19 4.22 7.02 18.87
CA LEU A 19 4.21 8.45 19.10
C LEU A 19 2.81 9.07 19.19
N LEU A 20 1.76 8.30 18.89
CA LEU A 20 0.38 8.79 18.99
C LEU A 20 0.00 9.08 20.46
N PRO A 21 -0.86 10.09 20.69
CA PRO A 21 -1.37 10.37 22.03
C PRO A 21 -2.04 9.14 22.66
N PRO A 22 -1.91 8.92 23.98
CA PRO A 22 -2.47 7.74 24.65
C PRO A 22 -3.96 7.50 24.41
N LYS A 23 -4.74 8.57 24.20
CA LYS A 23 -6.17 8.47 23.86
C LYS A 23 -6.42 7.83 22.50
N VAL A 24 -5.50 7.98 21.55
CA VAL A 24 -5.58 7.37 20.22
C VAL A 24 -5.11 5.92 20.29
N GLN A 25 -4.04 5.65 21.02
CA GLN A 25 -3.54 4.30 21.27
C GLN A 25 -4.58 3.42 21.96
N ALA A 26 -5.34 3.97 22.93
CA ALA A 26 -6.35 3.24 23.69
C ALA A 26 -7.55 2.72 22.86
N ASN A 27 -7.74 3.21 21.64
CA ASN A 27 -8.90 2.87 20.81
C ASN A 27 -8.71 1.64 19.91
N GLY A 28 -7.56 0.96 19.96
CA GLY A 28 -7.33 -0.23 19.14
C GLY A 28 -6.35 -1.22 19.73
N LYS A 29 -6.82 -2.45 20.00
CA LYS A 29 -5.97 -3.54 20.51
C LYS A 29 -4.73 -3.76 19.61
N VAL A 30 -4.93 -3.77 18.29
CA VAL A 30 -3.87 -3.98 17.30
C VAL A 30 -2.85 -2.84 17.33
N ILE A 31 -3.29 -1.59 17.45
CA ILE A 31 -2.41 -0.40 17.53
C ILE A 31 -1.53 -0.48 18.78
N ASN A 32 -2.11 -0.87 19.91
CA ASN A 32 -1.36 -1.02 21.16
C ASN A 32 -0.32 -2.14 21.11
N GLU A 33 -0.68 -3.30 20.56
CA GLU A 33 0.25 -4.42 20.38
C GLU A 33 1.44 -4.03 19.45
N TRP A 34 1.18 -3.19 18.48
CA TRP A 34 2.21 -2.70 17.57
C TRP A 34 3.08 -1.63 18.21
N ALA A 35 2.49 -0.69 18.93
CA ALA A 35 3.24 0.34 19.67
C ALA A 35 4.21 -0.29 20.68
N GLN A 36 3.80 -1.34 21.39
CA GLN A 36 4.67 -2.08 22.31
C GLN A 36 5.85 -2.74 21.59
N LYS A 37 5.62 -3.32 20.41
CA LYS A 37 6.71 -3.93 19.63
C LYS A 37 7.73 -2.91 19.12
N ALA A 38 7.34 -1.63 18.99
CA ALA A 38 8.25 -0.58 18.56
C ALA A 38 9.29 -0.21 19.63
N GLU A 39 9.02 -0.47 20.92
CA GLU A 39 9.96 -0.20 22.02
C GLU A 39 11.22 -1.08 21.93
N ASP A 40 11.13 -2.28 21.37
CA ASP A 40 12.25 -3.20 21.20
C ASP A 40 13.11 -2.89 19.95
N TYR A 41 12.73 -1.85 19.19
CA TYR A 41 13.37 -1.52 17.90
C TYR A 41 14.41 -0.43 18.05
N SER A 42 15.67 -0.79 17.85
CA SER A 42 16.79 0.13 18.02
C SER A 42 16.93 1.11 16.85
N GLY A 43 17.61 2.23 17.09
CA GLY A 43 17.98 3.19 16.04
C GLY A 43 18.86 2.56 14.95
N VAL A 44 19.65 1.54 15.28
CA VAL A 44 20.47 0.78 14.32
C VAL A 44 19.57 -0.06 13.40
N ASP A 45 18.54 -0.70 13.95
CA ASP A 45 17.57 -1.47 13.16
C ASP A 45 16.80 -0.56 12.20
N HIS A 46 16.36 0.59 12.69
CA HIS A 46 15.71 1.60 11.86
C HIS A 46 16.60 2.07 10.71
N TYR A 47 17.88 2.34 10.96
CA TYR A 47 18.81 2.76 9.91
C TYR A 47 19.08 1.63 8.89
N ARG A 48 19.17 0.40 9.34
CA ARG A 48 19.31 -0.78 8.46
C ARG A 48 18.10 -0.91 7.52
N ASP A 49 16.90 -0.73 8.04
CA ASP A 49 15.67 -0.78 7.24
C ASP A 49 15.58 0.41 6.27
N TYR A 50 16.04 1.58 6.68
CA TYR A 50 16.16 2.74 5.78
C TYR A 50 17.08 2.41 4.59
N LEU A 51 18.24 1.83 4.82
CA LEU A 51 19.14 1.39 3.75
C LEU A 51 18.46 0.34 2.83
N GLY A 52 17.71 -0.58 3.39
CA GLY A 52 16.90 -1.54 2.62
C GLY A 52 15.87 -0.87 1.72
N THR A 53 15.28 0.23 2.19
CA THR A 53 14.35 1.04 1.39
C THR A 53 15.06 1.74 0.22
N GLN A 54 16.28 2.25 0.41
CA GLN A 54 17.05 2.85 -0.68
C GLN A 54 17.41 1.80 -1.75
N GLU A 55 17.76 0.58 -1.33
CA GLU A 55 17.98 -0.53 -2.26
C GLU A 55 16.71 -0.87 -3.05
N LEU A 56 15.55 -0.93 -2.36
CA LEU A 56 14.26 -1.17 -3.01
C LEU A 56 13.92 -0.10 -4.05
N ARG A 57 14.16 1.18 -3.73
CA ARG A 57 13.99 2.31 -4.66
C ARG A 57 14.85 2.14 -5.92
N SER A 58 16.13 1.83 -5.73
CA SER A 58 17.05 1.64 -6.86
C SER A 58 16.60 0.50 -7.76
N ARG A 59 16.18 -0.61 -7.18
CA ARG A 59 15.65 -1.76 -7.95
C ARG A 59 14.36 -1.43 -8.67
N MET A 60 13.45 -0.71 -8.02
CA MET A 60 12.19 -0.29 -8.65
C MET A 60 12.44 0.68 -9.81
N PHE A 61 13.41 1.60 -9.65
CA PHE A 61 13.83 2.47 -10.74
C PHE A 61 14.31 1.68 -11.96
N GLU A 62 15.16 0.67 -11.75
CA GLU A 62 15.63 -0.21 -12.83
C GLU A 62 14.50 -0.96 -13.54
N VAL A 63 13.46 -1.36 -12.80
CA VAL A 63 12.29 -2.03 -13.38
C VAL A 63 11.46 -1.08 -14.24
N ILE A 64 11.24 0.16 -13.78
CA ILE A 64 10.30 1.08 -14.42
C ILE A 64 10.95 2.04 -15.44
N LYS A 65 12.28 2.13 -15.49
CA LYS A 65 12.99 3.13 -16.32
C LYS A 65 12.64 3.10 -17.81
N ASP A 66 12.31 1.92 -18.33
CA ASP A 66 11.99 1.69 -19.74
C ASP A 66 10.47 1.72 -20.03
N TYR A 67 9.64 1.99 -19.00
CA TYR A 67 8.19 2.03 -19.09
C TYR A 67 7.68 3.39 -18.59
N ASP A 68 6.54 3.82 -19.12
CA ASP A 68 5.88 5.04 -18.66
C ASP A 68 5.07 4.78 -17.38
N LEU A 69 4.43 3.63 -17.30
CA LEU A 69 3.53 3.26 -16.21
C LEU A 69 3.69 1.79 -15.84
N LEU A 70 3.49 1.47 -14.58
CA LEU A 70 3.29 0.12 -14.08
C LEU A 70 1.82 -0.04 -13.66
N MET A 71 1.17 -1.10 -14.13
CA MET A 71 -0.22 -1.39 -13.80
C MET A 71 -0.34 -2.76 -13.12
N LEU A 72 -1.06 -2.80 -12.00
CA LEU A 72 -1.27 -4.02 -11.22
C LEU A 72 -2.57 -3.93 -10.41
N PRO A 73 -3.09 -5.05 -9.86
CA PRO A 73 -4.20 -4.96 -8.92
C PRO A 73 -3.81 -4.10 -7.71
N THR A 74 -4.72 -3.23 -7.25
CA THR A 74 -4.45 -2.36 -6.09
C THR A 74 -4.13 -3.16 -4.84
N VAL A 75 -4.91 -4.22 -4.60
CA VAL A 75 -4.70 -5.16 -3.49
C VAL A 75 -4.74 -6.59 -4.02
N PRO A 76 -3.99 -7.53 -3.39
CA PRO A 76 -3.87 -8.91 -3.89
C PRO A 76 -5.05 -9.80 -3.53
N ILE A 77 -5.97 -9.34 -2.72
CA ILE A 77 -7.12 -10.10 -2.22
C ILE A 77 -8.44 -9.36 -2.47
N PRO A 78 -9.56 -10.06 -2.59
CA PRO A 78 -10.88 -9.43 -2.61
C PRO A 78 -11.17 -8.67 -1.32
N PRO A 79 -12.14 -7.73 -1.31
CA PRO A 79 -12.60 -7.09 -0.09
C PRO A 79 -13.01 -8.13 0.96
N TYR A 80 -12.58 -7.92 2.20
CA TYR A 80 -12.85 -8.76 3.35
C TYR A 80 -13.94 -8.13 4.25
N ARG A 81 -14.44 -8.89 5.23
CA ARG A 81 -15.44 -8.40 6.17
C ARG A 81 -14.82 -7.37 7.12
N ALA A 82 -15.57 -6.33 7.45
CA ALA A 82 -15.11 -5.27 8.36
C ALA A 82 -14.76 -5.79 9.76
N GLU A 83 -15.46 -6.84 10.20
CA GLU A 83 -15.25 -7.47 11.50
C GLU A 83 -13.94 -8.29 11.57
N ASN A 84 -13.40 -8.67 10.41
CA ASN A 84 -12.16 -9.44 10.31
C ASN A 84 -11.22 -8.82 9.27
N PRO A 85 -10.59 -7.68 9.59
CA PRO A 85 -9.68 -7.01 8.68
C PRO A 85 -8.38 -7.80 8.54
N GLY A 86 -8.14 -8.36 7.37
CA GLY A 86 -6.92 -9.12 7.06
C GLY A 86 -7.20 -10.51 6.52
N LEU A 87 -6.18 -11.35 6.55
CA LEU A 87 -6.28 -12.76 6.21
C LEU A 87 -6.64 -13.59 7.44
N ASP A 88 -7.20 -14.77 7.21
CA ASP A 88 -7.60 -15.70 8.30
C ASP A 88 -6.42 -16.10 9.21
N ASN A 89 -5.17 -15.94 8.75
CA ASN A 89 -3.96 -16.15 9.55
C ASN A 89 -3.59 -14.95 10.46
N GLY A 90 -4.39 -13.89 10.46
CA GLY A 90 -4.16 -12.69 11.28
C GLY A 90 -3.13 -11.70 10.69
N ASP A 91 -2.65 -11.91 9.46
CA ASP A 91 -1.75 -10.97 8.81
C ASP A 91 -2.56 -9.80 8.21
N ILE A 92 -2.55 -8.67 8.90
CA ILE A 92 -3.24 -7.45 8.49
C ILE A 92 -2.49 -6.65 7.43
N PHE A 93 -1.22 -6.98 7.14
CA PHE A 93 -0.42 -6.31 6.10
C PHE A 93 -0.51 -6.97 4.73
N ALA A 94 -0.70 -8.29 4.68
CA ALA A 94 -0.78 -9.00 3.42
C ALA A 94 -1.80 -8.41 2.44
N PRO A 95 -2.98 -7.91 2.89
CA PRO A 95 -3.91 -7.22 2.00
C PRO A 95 -3.35 -5.97 1.31
N TRP A 96 -2.28 -5.38 1.82
CA TRP A 96 -1.73 -4.13 1.33
C TRP A 96 -0.38 -4.28 0.64
N CYS A 97 0.06 -5.50 0.39
CA CYS A 97 1.41 -5.75 -0.13
C CYS A 97 1.67 -5.12 -1.52
N ASN A 98 0.62 -4.84 -2.30
CA ASN A 98 0.77 -4.15 -3.58
C ASN A 98 0.87 -2.63 -3.47
N THR A 99 0.50 -2.02 -2.34
CA THR A 99 0.47 -0.56 -2.18
C THR A 99 1.64 -0.01 -1.39
N PHE A 100 2.07 -0.70 -0.31
CA PHE A 100 3.13 -0.19 0.57
C PHE A 100 4.47 0.00 -0.15
N VAL A 101 4.75 -0.81 -1.17
CA VAL A 101 6.00 -0.72 -1.95
C VAL A 101 6.15 0.67 -2.55
N PHE A 102 5.07 1.23 -3.13
CA PHE A 102 5.11 2.56 -3.76
C PHE A 102 5.16 3.70 -2.73
N ASN A 103 4.63 3.49 -1.52
CA ASN A 103 4.85 4.41 -0.40
C ASN A 103 6.33 4.48 0.00
N LEU A 104 7.03 3.33 0.01
CA LEU A 104 8.46 3.27 0.32
C LEU A 104 9.32 3.85 -0.81
N THR A 105 8.98 3.55 -2.07
CA THR A 105 9.72 4.04 -3.23
C THR A 105 9.34 5.47 -3.62
N GLN A 106 8.29 6.04 -3.00
CA GLN A 106 7.80 7.40 -3.23
C GLN A 106 7.41 7.68 -4.68
N GLN A 107 6.83 6.68 -5.32
CA GLN A 107 6.27 6.83 -6.64
C GLN A 107 4.82 7.29 -6.57
N PRO A 108 4.38 8.18 -7.47
CA PRO A 108 2.97 8.54 -7.58
C PRO A 108 2.17 7.31 -8.02
N ALA A 109 1.06 7.08 -7.35
CA ALA A 109 0.15 5.98 -7.66
C ALA A 109 -1.30 6.41 -7.51
N SER A 110 -2.17 5.88 -8.37
CA SER A 110 -3.61 6.03 -8.26
C SER A 110 -4.28 4.65 -8.31
N SER A 111 -5.47 4.54 -7.75
CA SER A 111 -6.30 3.35 -7.87
C SER A 111 -7.62 3.74 -8.52
N VAL A 112 -7.96 3.07 -9.60
CA VAL A 112 -9.23 3.26 -10.31
C VAL A 112 -10.01 1.95 -10.33
N PRO A 113 -11.34 1.96 -10.15
CA PRO A 113 -12.13 0.74 -10.29
C PRO A 113 -11.99 0.18 -11.71
N CYS A 114 -11.76 -1.13 -11.83
CA CYS A 114 -11.57 -1.79 -13.13
C CYS A 114 -12.50 -2.98 -13.37
N GLY A 115 -13.45 -3.20 -12.48
CA GLY A 115 -14.40 -4.29 -12.62
C GLY A 115 -14.90 -4.84 -11.30
N ARG A 116 -15.39 -6.07 -11.36
CA ARG A 116 -15.90 -6.80 -10.20
C ARG A 116 -15.41 -8.25 -10.23
N THR A 117 -15.28 -8.84 -9.06
CA THR A 117 -15.05 -10.27 -8.91
C THR A 117 -16.29 -11.07 -9.35
N SER A 118 -16.16 -12.39 -9.46
CA SER A 118 -17.32 -13.30 -9.69
C SER A 118 -18.39 -13.18 -8.59
N ALA A 119 -18.01 -12.77 -7.38
CA ALA A 119 -18.93 -12.50 -6.29
C ALA A 119 -19.51 -11.07 -6.30
N GLY A 120 -19.26 -10.28 -7.35
CA GLY A 120 -19.77 -8.91 -7.48
C GLY A 120 -19.00 -7.83 -6.70
N LEU A 121 -17.91 -8.19 -6.01
CA LEU A 121 -17.11 -7.24 -5.24
C LEU A 121 -16.21 -6.38 -6.14
N PRO A 122 -15.96 -5.10 -5.80
CA PRO A 122 -15.17 -4.21 -6.64
C PRO A 122 -13.69 -4.63 -6.71
N VAL A 123 -13.07 -4.37 -7.86
CA VAL A 123 -11.64 -4.58 -8.12
C VAL A 123 -11.01 -3.25 -8.50
N GLY A 124 -9.86 -2.92 -7.90
CA GLY A 124 -9.08 -1.74 -8.22
C GLY A 124 -7.88 -2.05 -9.10
N LEU A 125 -7.65 -1.23 -10.12
CA LEU A 125 -6.43 -1.16 -10.89
C LEU A 125 -5.54 -0.08 -10.31
N GLN A 126 -4.34 -0.44 -9.87
CA GLN A 126 -3.32 0.50 -9.45
C GLN A 126 -2.48 0.92 -10.66
N ILE A 127 -2.34 2.22 -10.85
CA ILE A 127 -1.53 2.86 -11.90
C ILE A 127 -0.41 3.59 -11.19
N VAL A 128 0.83 3.22 -11.48
CA VAL A 128 2.04 3.76 -10.84
C VAL A 128 2.90 4.41 -11.89
N GLY A 129 3.35 5.62 -11.61
CA GLY A 129 4.22 6.41 -12.49
C GLY A 129 5.69 6.37 -12.09
N ARG A 130 6.51 7.04 -12.89
CA ARG A 130 7.89 7.36 -12.52
C ARG A 130 7.90 8.33 -11.33
N PRO A 131 8.98 8.40 -10.55
CA PRO A 131 9.08 9.40 -9.48
C PRO A 131 8.76 10.80 -9.98
N HIS A 132 7.91 11.51 -9.25
CA HIS A 132 7.45 12.89 -9.53
C HIS A 132 6.56 13.06 -10.78
N ASP A 133 6.10 11.97 -11.43
CA ASP A 133 5.17 12.07 -12.57
C ASP A 133 3.70 11.90 -12.14
N ASP A 134 3.26 12.70 -11.17
CA ASP A 134 1.88 12.73 -10.70
C ASP A 134 0.89 13.02 -11.83
N VAL A 135 1.27 13.94 -12.71
CA VAL A 135 0.43 14.35 -13.85
C VAL A 135 0.24 13.19 -14.83
N GLY A 136 1.30 12.43 -15.12
CA GLY A 136 1.22 11.24 -15.96
C GLY A 136 0.26 10.20 -15.39
N VAL A 137 0.36 9.93 -14.08
CA VAL A 137 -0.55 9.00 -13.39
C VAL A 137 -2.00 9.47 -13.45
N LEU A 138 -2.27 10.76 -13.20
CA LEU A 138 -3.64 11.31 -13.26
C LEU A 138 -4.21 11.29 -14.68
N ARG A 139 -3.39 11.55 -15.70
CA ARG A 139 -3.80 11.45 -17.11
C ARG A 139 -4.14 10.03 -17.49
N ALA A 140 -3.34 9.06 -17.06
CA ALA A 140 -3.60 7.64 -17.31
C ALA A 140 -4.87 7.17 -16.60
N ALA A 141 -5.07 7.55 -15.34
CA ALA A 141 -6.28 7.26 -14.59
C ALA A 141 -7.51 7.83 -15.30
N LYS A 142 -7.45 9.09 -15.75
CA LYS A 142 -8.53 9.74 -16.50
C LYS A 142 -8.78 9.08 -17.86
N ALA A 143 -7.73 8.69 -18.57
CA ALA A 143 -7.87 7.95 -19.82
C ALA A 143 -8.57 6.61 -19.60
N PHE A 144 -8.23 5.88 -18.54
CA PHE A 144 -8.88 4.64 -18.16
C PHE A 144 -10.35 4.83 -17.79
N GLU A 145 -10.67 5.85 -17.00
CA GLU A 145 -12.06 6.20 -16.65
C GLU A 145 -12.93 6.50 -17.86
N ASN A 146 -12.36 7.05 -18.94
CA ASN A 146 -13.08 7.34 -20.18
C ASN A 146 -13.35 6.09 -21.04
N THR A 147 -12.80 4.92 -20.67
CA THR A 147 -13.10 3.67 -21.37
C THR A 147 -14.46 3.13 -20.94
N GLU A 148 -15.14 2.39 -21.86
CA GLU A 148 -16.43 1.78 -21.53
C GLU A 148 -16.33 0.65 -20.50
N MET A 149 -15.13 0.13 -20.27
CA MET A 149 -14.86 -0.91 -19.26
C MET A 149 -15.08 -0.45 -17.82
N TYR A 150 -15.20 0.85 -17.60
CA TYR A 150 -15.22 1.47 -16.28
C TYR A 150 -16.65 1.73 -15.73
N LYS A 151 -17.72 1.39 -16.37
CA LYS A 151 -19.09 1.69 -15.88
C LYS A 151 -19.44 0.91 -14.60
N VAL A 152 -18.67 1.10 -13.53
CA VAL A 152 -19.07 0.67 -12.18
C VAL A 152 -19.95 1.77 -11.58
N ARG A 153 -21.28 1.59 -11.62
CA ARG A 153 -22.16 2.42 -10.78
C ARG A 153 -21.90 2.09 -9.32
N ILE A 154 -21.45 3.09 -8.56
CA ILE A 154 -21.44 3.04 -7.09
C ILE A 154 -22.89 3.33 -6.68
N PRO A 155 -23.61 2.40 -6.00
CA PRO A 155 -24.89 2.74 -5.40
C PRO A 155 -24.61 3.81 -4.32
N LEU A 156 -25.22 4.96 -4.48
CA LEU A 156 -25.16 6.08 -3.53
C LEU A 156 -26.45 6.08 -2.68
N ASP A 157 -26.97 4.91 -2.31
CA ASP A 157 -28.14 4.77 -1.46
C ASP A 157 -27.76 4.74 0.03
#